data_9aff3fe208fba15ed4cc0ee46bb98ae8
#
_entry.id   9aff3fe208fba15ed4cc0ee46bb98ae8
#
_cell.length_a   1.000
_cell.length_b   1.000
_cell.length_c   1.000
_cell.angle_alpha   90.00
_cell.angle_beta   90.00
_cell.angle_gamma   90.00
#
_symmetry.space_group_name_H-M   'P 1'
#
loop_
_entity.id
_entity.type
_entity.pdbx_description
1 polymer ?
#
loop_
_entity_poly.entity_id
_entity_poly.type
_entity_poly.pdbx_seq_one_letter_code
_entity_poly.pdbx_strand_id
1 'polypeptide(L)'
;QQGKFRNKYGTPIQDKLYELNIPITWLMILVPYNGHNLESAIKLAKRLSDNGEKILVMGEFVSIRLLLKGTLWWLFQVAKGVGFYYFTDKKILTRHLTSQECLPYVKYLWQHSFVGLSCVAGIIDYLLYRNVFKSIPKIGDCLYYCEMQAWEKALNAAKKIESPATRTLGFQHTVVERNHYKYFYHRDDVRQCNKPTDMPLPDLLISNGRFTHSLLNEIQYSNLCQAEAVRQLYLSNILDKEYVKSSSRPILLVVGVLGQHETMSLISMVYRAFPVANQFDIWFKGYPCTPLESIFADLGIDVNESNYKMVHSDIAVLLEAASAVFVPSSTVALEAVAFGCSVIIPLFPDTMLMNPLVDAAYHDYSLITSTDDFKARVEDVIFKNRDAVCEKSKEFVKNYWNLDKTLPLWTRKLLKN
;
A
#
# COMPACT_ATOMS: atom_id res chain seq x y z
N GLN A 1 18.95 -15.83 -11.60
CA GLN A 1 18.06 -16.18 -10.47
C GLN A 1 17.48 -17.57 -10.75
N GLN A 2 17.91 -18.54 -9.95
CA GLN A 2 17.78 -19.97 -10.19
C GLN A 2 16.36 -20.48 -9.88
N GLY A 3 15.36 -20.13 -10.71
CA GLY A 3 14.07 -20.81 -10.73
C GLY A 3 13.20 -20.81 -9.46
N LYS A 4 13.58 -20.08 -8.40
CA LYS A 4 12.81 -19.92 -7.15
C LYS A 4 11.94 -18.67 -7.20
N PHE A 5 10.75 -18.77 -6.66
CA PHE A 5 9.90 -17.59 -6.48
C PHE A 5 10.51 -16.66 -5.42
N ARG A 6 10.53 -15.37 -5.73
CA ARG A 6 10.97 -14.32 -4.80
C ARG A 6 9.90 -13.27 -4.64
N ASN A 7 9.41 -13.10 -3.43
CA ASN A 7 8.43 -12.08 -3.12
C ASN A 7 9.14 -10.73 -2.94
N LYS A 8 8.91 -9.77 -3.85
CA LYS A 8 9.59 -8.48 -3.87
C LYS A 8 9.56 -7.73 -2.52
N TYR A 9 8.42 -7.80 -1.81
CA TYR A 9 8.22 -7.06 -0.56
C TYR A 9 8.45 -7.90 0.70
N GLY A 10 8.46 -9.21 0.59
CA GLY A 10 8.55 -10.15 1.71
C GLY A 10 9.77 -11.07 1.66
N THR A 11 10.74 -10.80 0.79
CA THR A 11 11.97 -11.60 0.67
C THR A 11 12.65 -11.86 2.02
N PRO A 12 12.82 -10.88 2.93
CA PRO A 12 13.46 -11.14 4.22
C PRO A 12 12.68 -12.14 5.10
N ILE A 13 11.35 -12.08 5.09
CA ILE A 13 10.53 -13.08 5.80
C ILE A 13 10.66 -14.45 5.12
N GLN A 14 10.64 -14.50 3.80
CA GLN A 14 10.81 -15.74 3.04
C GLN A 14 12.15 -16.40 3.35
N ASP A 15 13.25 -15.64 3.35
CA ASP A 15 14.57 -16.14 3.69
C ASP A 15 14.60 -16.65 5.13
N LYS A 16 13.96 -15.96 6.06
CA LYS A 16 13.85 -16.38 7.46
C LYS A 16 13.05 -17.68 7.63
N LEU A 17 11.98 -17.87 6.87
CA LEU A 17 11.22 -19.12 6.86
C LEU A 17 12.07 -20.29 6.35
N TYR A 18 12.89 -20.08 5.31
CA TYR A 18 13.83 -21.09 4.82
C TYR A 18 14.91 -21.42 5.84
N GLU A 19 15.51 -20.42 6.51
CA GLU A 19 16.47 -20.65 7.61
C GLU A 19 15.87 -21.53 8.73
N LEU A 20 14.60 -21.30 9.03
CA LEU A 20 13.88 -22.03 10.08
C LEU A 20 13.32 -23.38 9.60
N ASN A 21 13.56 -23.76 8.33
CA ASN A 21 13.00 -24.97 7.70
C ASN A 21 11.46 -25.04 7.76
N ILE A 22 10.78 -23.89 7.74
CA ILE A 22 9.33 -23.83 7.73
C ILE A 22 8.84 -23.96 6.27
N PRO A 23 8.01 -24.95 5.94
CA PRO A 23 7.52 -25.15 4.59
C PRO A 23 6.57 -24.02 4.17
N ILE A 24 6.76 -23.52 2.95
CA ILE A 24 5.95 -22.43 2.38
C ILE A 24 5.08 -23.00 1.26
N THR A 25 3.80 -22.60 1.25
CA THR A 25 2.90 -22.77 0.10
C THR A 25 2.44 -21.38 -0.34
N TRP A 26 2.68 -21.05 -1.59
CA TRP A 26 2.28 -19.77 -2.17
C TRP A 26 0.89 -19.87 -2.77
N LEU A 27 -0.02 -18.98 -2.38
CA LEU A 27 -1.27 -18.74 -3.09
C LEU A 27 -1.12 -17.48 -3.93
N MET A 28 -1.11 -17.65 -5.25
CA MET A 28 -1.00 -16.55 -6.21
C MET A 28 -2.38 -16.07 -6.63
N ILE A 29 -2.60 -14.76 -6.45
CA ILE A 29 -3.77 -14.05 -6.98
C ILE A 29 -3.30 -13.35 -8.27
N LEU A 30 -3.92 -13.68 -9.40
CA LEU A 30 -3.60 -13.05 -10.66
C LEU A 30 -4.27 -11.67 -10.74
N VAL A 31 -3.45 -10.65 -10.97
CA VAL A 31 -3.91 -9.33 -11.39
C VAL A 31 -3.55 -9.19 -12.88
N PRO A 32 -4.53 -9.14 -13.79
CA PRO A 32 -4.25 -8.96 -15.22
C PRO A 32 -3.58 -7.60 -15.47
N TYR A 33 -2.34 -7.63 -15.93
CA TYR A 33 -1.56 -6.43 -16.23
C TYR A 33 -0.48 -6.74 -17.28
N ASN A 34 -0.25 -5.85 -18.23
CA ASN A 34 0.79 -5.94 -19.26
C ASN A 34 0.83 -7.32 -19.99
N GLY A 35 -0.33 -7.81 -20.42
CA GLY A 35 -0.43 -9.08 -21.18
C GLY A 35 -0.36 -10.35 -20.30
N HIS A 36 -0.20 -10.22 -18.99
CA HIS A 36 -0.31 -11.36 -18.08
C HIS A 36 -1.78 -11.80 -17.95
N ASN A 37 -2.03 -13.07 -18.21
CA ASN A 37 -3.34 -13.71 -18.11
C ASN A 37 -3.25 -14.99 -17.27
N LEU A 38 -4.39 -15.65 -17.06
CA LEU A 38 -4.45 -16.86 -16.25
C LEU A 38 -3.57 -17.98 -16.81
N GLU A 39 -3.51 -18.15 -18.13
CA GLU A 39 -2.68 -19.17 -18.77
C GLU A 39 -1.20 -18.94 -18.50
N SER A 40 -0.72 -17.69 -18.63
CA SER A 40 0.67 -17.33 -18.34
C SER A 40 1.01 -17.52 -16.86
N ALA A 41 0.06 -17.23 -15.95
CA ALA A 41 0.23 -17.45 -14.52
C ALA A 41 0.34 -18.94 -14.17
N ILE A 42 -0.51 -19.79 -14.76
CA ILE A 42 -0.46 -21.24 -14.56
C ILE A 42 0.85 -21.82 -15.11
N LYS A 43 1.29 -21.40 -16.31
CA LYS A 43 2.60 -21.82 -16.87
C LYS A 43 3.77 -21.42 -15.95
N LEU A 44 3.74 -20.22 -15.40
CA LEU A 44 4.75 -19.76 -14.45
C LEU A 44 4.71 -20.59 -13.15
N ALA A 45 3.53 -20.80 -12.57
CA ALA A 45 3.35 -21.58 -11.36
C ALA A 45 3.87 -23.02 -11.55
N LYS A 46 3.55 -23.67 -12.69
CA LYS A 46 4.05 -24.99 -13.02
C LYS A 46 5.58 -25.02 -13.08
N ARG A 47 6.19 -24.10 -13.81
CA ARG A 47 7.66 -24.00 -13.91
C ARG A 47 8.33 -23.81 -12.53
N LEU A 48 7.74 -23.01 -11.65
CA LEU A 48 8.25 -22.81 -10.28
C LEU A 48 8.03 -24.08 -9.42
N SER A 49 6.92 -24.78 -9.62
CA SER A 49 6.65 -26.05 -8.93
C SER A 49 7.60 -27.15 -9.36
N ASP A 50 7.97 -27.22 -10.62
CA ASP A 50 8.98 -28.15 -11.15
C ASP A 50 10.37 -27.90 -10.49
N ASN A 51 10.61 -26.68 -9.98
CA ASN A 51 11.80 -26.31 -9.21
C ASN A 51 11.63 -26.47 -7.68
N GLY A 52 10.61 -27.17 -7.23
CA GLY A 52 10.39 -27.52 -5.82
C GLY A 52 9.58 -26.50 -4.99
N GLU A 53 9.04 -25.43 -5.61
CA GLU A 53 8.14 -24.52 -4.92
C GLU A 53 6.72 -25.08 -4.86
N LYS A 54 6.01 -24.88 -3.75
CA LYS A 54 4.58 -25.21 -3.66
C LYS A 54 3.75 -23.98 -4.02
N ILE A 55 3.17 -23.98 -5.21
CA ILE A 55 2.41 -22.84 -5.74
C ILE A 55 1.00 -23.28 -6.12
N LEU A 56 0.02 -22.53 -5.64
CA LEU A 56 -1.39 -22.62 -6.01
C LEU A 56 -1.78 -21.34 -6.72
N VAL A 57 -2.50 -21.42 -7.81
CA VAL A 57 -3.07 -20.26 -8.51
C VAL A 57 -4.55 -20.17 -8.16
N MET A 58 -4.99 -19.05 -7.62
CA MET A 58 -6.38 -18.89 -7.14
C MET A 58 -7.42 -19.16 -8.24
N GLY A 59 -7.10 -18.81 -9.49
CA GLY A 59 -7.96 -19.07 -10.66
C GLY A 59 -8.25 -20.53 -10.93
N GLU A 60 -7.40 -21.48 -10.49
CA GLU A 60 -7.61 -22.91 -10.67
C GLU A 60 -8.77 -23.47 -9.81
N PHE A 61 -9.17 -22.73 -8.78
CA PHE A 61 -10.30 -23.09 -7.91
C PHE A 61 -11.66 -22.62 -8.44
N VAL A 62 -11.69 -21.94 -9.58
CA VAL A 62 -12.94 -21.53 -10.25
C VAL A 62 -13.59 -22.77 -10.88
N SER A 63 -14.89 -22.92 -10.67
CA SER A 63 -15.71 -23.98 -11.28
C SER A 63 -17.09 -23.44 -11.64
N ILE A 64 -17.76 -24.07 -12.59
CA ILE A 64 -19.15 -23.73 -12.96
C ILE A 64 -20.06 -23.78 -11.73
N ARG A 65 -19.89 -24.79 -10.87
CA ARG A 65 -20.65 -24.92 -9.62
C ARG A 65 -20.44 -23.73 -8.68
N LEU A 66 -19.19 -23.25 -8.58
CA LEU A 66 -18.86 -22.07 -7.78
C LEU A 66 -19.54 -20.81 -8.34
N LEU A 67 -19.47 -20.63 -9.67
CA LEU A 67 -20.09 -19.48 -10.33
C LEU A 67 -21.61 -19.47 -10.16
N LEU A 68 -22.28 -20.61 -10.37
CA LEU A 68 -23.71 -20.75 -10.15
C LEU A 68 -24.10 -20.42 -8.68
N LYS A 69 -23.34 -20.96 -7.71
CA LYS A 69 -23.53 -20.66 -6.30
C LYS A 69 -23.31 -19.18 -6.00
N GLY A 70 -22.30 -18.57 -6.57
CA GLY A 70 -22.00 -17.15 -6.46
C GLY A 70 -23.13 -16.28 -6.99
N THR A 71 -23.67 -16.63 -8.18
CA THR A 71 -24.79 -15.93 -8.81
C THR A 71 -26.06 -16.00 -7.94
N LEU A 72 -26.41 -17.19 -7.44
CA LEU A 72 -27.57 -17.34 -6.54
C LEU A 72 -27.40 -16.53 -5.24
N TRP A 73 -26.19 -16.53 -4.71
CA TRP A 73 -25.92 -15.75 -3.51
C TRP A 73 -25.98 -14.25 -3.77
N TRP A 74 -25.44 -13.80 -4.91
CA TRP A 74 -25.55 -12.41 -5.32
C TRP A 74 -27.00 -11.98 -5.49
N LEU A 75 -27.86 -12.76 -6.15
CA LEU A 75 -29.29 -12.46 -6.28
C LEU A 75 -29.97 -12.32 -4.90
N PHE A 76 -29.60 -13.17 -3.94
CA PHE A 76 -30.10 -13.06 -2.57
C PHE A 76 -29.62 -11.77 -1.87
N GLN A 77 -28.37 -11.35 -2.08
CA GLN A 77 -27.88 -10.07 -1.55
C GLN A 77 -28.56 -8.88 -2.20
N VAL A 78 -28.80 -8.93 -3.51
CA VAL A 78 -29.60 -7.90 -4.21
C VAL A 78 -30.98 -7.77 -3.60
N ALA A 79 -31.68 -8.88 -3.41
CA ALA A 79 -33.01 -8.87 -2.79
C ALA A 79 -32.98 -8.27 -1.36
N LYS A 80 -31.98 -8.63 -0.55
CA LYS A 80 -31.77 -8.03 0.77
C LYS A 80 -31.46 -6.54 0.71
N GLY A 81 -30.58 -6.13 -0.19
CA GLY A 81 -30.18 -4.72 -0.36
C GLY A 81 -31.35 -3.85 -0.79
N VAL A 82 -32.16 -4.34 -1.73
CA VAL A 82 -33.40 -3.68 -2.18
C VAL A 82 -34.41 -3.62 -1.05
N GLY A 83 -34.66 -4.74 -0.38
CA GLY A 83 -35.57 -4.79 0.76
C GLY A 83 -35.19 -3.80 1.86
N PHE A 84 -33.91 -3.81 2.25
CA PHE A 84 -33.41 -2.87 3.25
C PHE A 84 -33.55 -1.41 2.81
N TYR A 85 -33.27 -1.09 1.54
CA TYR A 85 -33.38 0.27 1.00
C TYR A 85 -34.84 0.81 1.07
N TYR A 86 -35.82 -0.04 0.81
CA TYR A 86 -37.24 0.37 0.85
C TYR A 86 -37.85 0.34 2.25
N PHE A 87 -37.44 -0.60 3.09
CA PHE A 87 -38.07 -0.82 4.41
C PHE A 87 -37.29 -0.19 5.58
N THR A 88 -36.03 0.25 5.35
CA THR A 88 -35.29 0.97 6.39
C THR A 88 -35.68 2.45 6.37
N ASP A 89 -36.08 2.97 7.51
CA ASP A 89 -36.35 4.39 7.67
C ASP A 89 -35.12 5.21 7.26
N LYS A 90 -35.31 6.11 6.30
CA LYS A 90 -34.26 7.04 5.84
C LYS A 90 -33.60 7.77 7.01
N LYS A 91 -34.35 8.01 8.10
CA LYS A 91 -33.83 8.58 9.34
C LYS A 91 -32.77 7.71 10.01
N ILE A 92 -32.79 6.38 9.85
CA ILE A 92 -31.75 5.51 10.42
C ILE A 92 -30.44 5.68 9.66
N LEU A 93 -30.49 5.73 8.31
CA LEU A 93 -29.30 5.95 7.47
C LEU A 93 -28.69 7.34 7.68
N THR A 94 -29.53 8.34 7.96
CA THR A 94 -29.07 9.73 8.14
C THR A 94 -28.76 10.08 9.60
N ARG A 95 -29.23 9.29 10.57
CA ARG A 95 -29.06 9.56 12.01
C ARG A 95 -27.61 9.64 12.48
N HIS A 96 -26.72 8.94 11.77
CA HIS A 96 -25.30 8.88 12.07
C HIS A 96 -24.44 9.67 11.09
N LEU A 97 -25.06 10.33 10.09
CA LEU A 97 -24.32 11.20 9.17
C LEU A 97 -24.20 12.58 9.79
N THR A 98 -22.99 13.07 9.88
CA THR A 98 -22.67 14.42 10.36
C THR A 98 -23.13 15.51 9.39
N SER A 99 -23.34 15.16 8.11
CA SER A 99 -23.85 16.04 7.07
C SER A 99 -24.75 15.28 6.10
N GLN A 100 -25.86 15.92 5.67
CA GLN A 100 -26.73 15.39 4.61
C GLN A 100 -26.03 15.33 3.24
N GLU A 101 -24.97 16.09 3.06
CA GLU A 101 -24.14 16.10 1.83
C GLU A 101 -23.46 14.74 1.59
N CYS A 102 -23.21 13.96 2.64
CA CYS A 102 -22.65 12.60 2.51
C CYS A 102 -23.67 11.54 2.03
N LEU A 103 -24.97 11.87 1.99
CA LEU A 103 -26.02 10.89 1.64
C LEU A 103 -25.87 10.29 0.23
N PRO A 104 -25.53 11.06 -0.84
CA PRO A 104 -25.27 10.46 -2.15
C PRO A 104 -24.13 9.45 -2.14
N TYR A 105 -23.05 9.72 -1.41
CA TYR A 105 -21.92 8.82 -1.25
C TYR A 105 -22.31 7.53 -0.49
N VAL A 106 -23.04 7.65 0.58
CA VAL A 106 -23.55 6.48 1.32
C VAL A 106 -24.47 5.61 0.45
N LYS A 107 -25.34 6.23 -0.36
CA LYS A 107 -26.20 5.50 -1.32
C LYS A 107 -25.36 4.77 -2.37
N TYR A 108 -24.33 5.44 -2.91
CA TYR A 108 -23.40 4.84 -3.85
C TYR A 108 -22.70 3.62 -3.23
N LEU A 109 -22.13 3.75 -2.04
CA LEU A 109 -21.47 2.65 -1.34
C LEU A 109 -22.45 1.50 -1.06
N TRP A 110 -23.67 1.81 -0.68
CA TRP A 110 -24.74 0.82 -0.47
C TRP A 110 -25.03 0.03 -1.74
N GLN A 111 -25.27 0.71 -2.85
CA GLN A 111 -25.52 0.06 -4.15
C GLN A 111 -24.36 -0.86 -4.54
N HIS A 112 -23.12 -0.37 -4.43
CA HIS A 112 -21.94 -1.16 -4.74
C HIS A 112 -21.78 -2.39 -3.82
N SER A 113 -22.16 -2.28 -2.56
CA SER A 113 -22.04 -3.37 -1.56
C SER A 113 -23.06 -4.49 -1.76
N PHE A 114 -24.21 -4.23 -2.38
CA PHE A 114 -25.27 -5.23 -2.54
C PHE A 114 -25.54 -5.63 -3.99
N VAL A 115 -25.42 -4.72 -4.93
CA VAL A 115 -25.83 -4.91 -6.33
C VAL A 115 -24.64 -4.87 -7.28
N GLY A 116 -23.62 -4.07 -6.98
CA GLY A 116 -22.49 -3.80 -7.86
C GLY A 116 -21.47 -4.94 -7.95
N LEU A 117 -20.48 -4.72 -8.83
CA LEU A 117 -19.36 -5.66 -9.06
C LEU A 117 -18.56 -5.96 -7.78
N SER A 118 -18.48 -5.02 -6.84
CA SER A 118 -17.81 -5.24 -5.56
C SER A 118 -18.47 -6.34 -4.73
N CYS A 119 -19.80 -6.43 -4.76
CA CYS A 119 -20.53 -7.52 -4.12
C CYS A 119 -20.21 -8.86 -4.77
N VAL A 120 -20.26 -8.92 -6.10
CA VAL A 120 -19.93 -10.13 -6.86
C VAL A 120 -18.49 -10.58 -6.57
N ALA A 121 -17.53 -9.66 -6.65
CA ALA A 121 -16.14 -9.94 -6.37
C ALA A 121 -15.95 -10.51 -4.94
N GLY A 122 -16.51 -9.85 -3.93
CA GLY A 122 -16.43 -10.31 -2.55
C GLY A 122 -17.03 -11.71 -2.32
N ILE A 123 -18.16 -12.03 -2.99
CA ILE A 123 -18.78 -13.37 -2.92
C ILE A 123 -17.87 -14.41 -3.59
N ILE A 124 -17.35 -14.10 -4.77
CA ILE A 124 -16.45 -15.02 -5.52
C ILE A 124 -15.16 -15.24 -4.72
N ASP A 125 -14.52 -14.19 -4.23
CA ASP A 125 -13.32 -14.29 -3.40
C ASP A 125 -13.56 -15.19 -2.19
N TYR A 126 -14.66 -14.96 -1.46
CA TYR A 126 -15.01 -15.78 -0.31
C TYR A 126 -15.19 -17.27 -0.68
N LEU A 127 -15.86 -17.58 -1.77
CA LEU A 127 -16.07 -18.96 -2.22
C LEU A 127 -14.76 -19.61 -2.68
N LEU A 128 -13.90 -18.84 -3.35
CA LEU A 128 -12.57 -19.30 -3.77
C LEU A 128 -11.70 -19.61 -2.56
N TYR A 129 -11.60 -18.72 -1.58
CA TYR A 129 -10.83 -18.96 -0.36
C TYR A 129 -11.36 -20.17 0.43
N ARG A 130 -12.67 -20.39 0.47
CA ARG A 130 -13.23 -21.61 1.06
C ARG A 130 -12.71 -22.86 0.35
N ASN A 131 -12.67 -22.87 -0.99
CA ASN A 131 -12.14 -24.00 -1.73
C ASN A 131 -10.63 -24.18 -1.50
N VAL A 132 -9.86 -23.08 -1.45
CA VAL A 132 -8.42 -23.12 -1.14
C VAL A 132 -8.19 -23.74 0.25
N PHE A 133 -8.86 -23.26 1.30
CA PHE A 133 -8.68 -23.80 2.65
C PHE A 133 -9.09 -25.27 2.77
N LYS A 134 -10.09 -25.71 2.01
CA LYS A 134 -10.48 -27.12 1.94
C LYS A 134 -9.44 -28.00 1.24
N SER A 135 -8.72 -27.45 0.26
CA SER A 135 -7.74 -28.21 -0.54
C SER A 135 -6.42 -28.44 0.19
N ILE A 136 -6.12 -27.66 1.21
CA ILE A 136 -4.87 -27.76 1.96
C ILE A 136 -5.15 -28.42 3.32
N PRO A 137 -4.70 -29.67 3.55
CA PRO A 137 -5.11 -30.45 4.72
C PRO A 137 -4.71 -29.84 6.07
N LYS A 138 -3.58 -29.13 6.10
CA LYS A 138 -3.06 -28.53 7.33
C LYS A 138 -2.30 -27.24 7.00
N ILE A 139 -2.81 -26.13 7.49
CA ILE A 139 -2.18 -24.81 7.40
C ILE A 139 -1.92 -24.35 8.84
N GLY A 140 -0.68 -24.06 9.18
CA GLY A 140 -0.32 -23.45 10.47
C GLY A 140 -0.67 -21.95 10.45
N ASP A 141 0.09 -21.20 9.67
CA ASP A 141 -0.08 -19.77 9.51
C ASP A 141 -0.43 -19.40 8.06
N CYS A 142 -1.28 -18.40 7.89
CA CYS A 142 -1.58 -17.77 6.61
C CYS A 142 -1.14 -16.30 6.69
N LEU A 143 0.02 -15.99 6.08
CA LEU A 143 0.57 -14.64 6.04
C LEU A 143 0.14 -13.92 4.76
N TYR A 144 -0.34 -12.70 4.87
CA TYR A 144 -0.71 -11.87 3.73
C TYR A 144 -0.44 -10.38 4.01
N TYR A 145 -0.31 -9.58 2.92
CA TYR A 145 -0.22 -8.13 3.02
C TYR A 145 -1.59 -7.56 3.35
N CYS A 146 -1.68 -6.84 4.46
CA CYS A 146 -2.92 -6.28 4.96
C CYS A 146 -3.03 -4.79 4.62
N GLU A 147 -4.06 -4.46 3.85
CA GLU A 147 -4.48 -3.10 3.51
C GLU A 147 -5.98 -2.88 3.80
N MET A 148 -6.57 -3.75 4.59
CA MET A 148 -8.01 -3.76 4.93
C MET A 148 -8.94 -3.84 3.70
N GLN A 149 -8.50 -4.54 2.65
CA GLN A 149 -9.25 -4.75 1.42
C GLN A 149 -10.39 -5.77 1.62
N ALA A 150 -11.36 -5.76 0.69
CA ALA A 150 -12.51 -6.67 0.73
C ALA A 150 -12.11 -8.15 0.65
N TRP A 151 -11.11 -8.48 -0.21
CA TRP A 151 -10.62 -9.85 -0.37
C TRP A 151 -9.98 -10.41 0.92
N GLU A 152 -9.34 -9.56 1.73
CA GLU A 152 -8.75 -9.95 3.01
C GLU A 152 -9.83 -10.34 4.03
N LYS A 153 -10.94 -9.61 4.02
CA LYS A 153 -12.11 -9.97 4.84
C LYS A 153 -12.74 -11.28 4.38
N ALA A 154 -12.81 -11.49 3.07
CA ALA A 154 -13.27 -12.75 2.48
C ALA A 154 -12.37 -13.93 2.87
N LEU A 155 -11.04 -13.75 2.84
CA LEU A 155 -10.05 -14.73 3.30
C LEU A 155 -10.27 -15.09 4.78
N ASN A 156 -10.31 -14.09 5.66
CA ASN A 156 -10.48 -14.32 7.10
C ASN A 156 -11.84 -14.97 7.43
N ALA A 157 -12.91 -14.58 6.74
CA ALA A 157 -14.22 -15.19 6.89
C ALA A 157 -14.22 -16.66 6.42
N ALA A 158 -13.59 -16.96 5.30
CA ALA A 158 -13.46 -18.33 4.78
C ALA A 158 -12.63 -19.22 5.73
N LYS A 159 -11.52 -18.69 6.24
CA LYS A 159 -10.64 -19.35 7.21
C LYS A 159 -11.40 -19.73 8.49
N LYS A 160 -12.21 -18.83 9.04
CA LYS A 160 -13.00 -19.11 10.26
C LYS A 160 -13.87 -20.36 10.12
N ILE A 161 -14.36 -20.65 8.90
CA ILE A 161 -15.25 -21.79 8.64
C ILE A 161 -14.50 -23.05 8.25
N GLU A 162 -13.55 -22.94 7.33
CA GLU A 162 -12.94 -24.12 6.68
C GLU A 162 -11.65 -24.58 7.36
N SER A 163 -10.95 -23.69 8.04
CA SER A 163 -9.69 -23.98 8.72
C SER A 163 -9.52 -23.15 10.00
N PRO A 164 -10.39 -23.35 11.01
CA PRO A 164 -10.40 -22.53 12.23
C PRO A 164 -9.10 -22.58 13.02
N ALA A 165 -8.35 -23.66 12.92
CA ALA A 165 -7.06 -23.83 13.57
C ALA A 165 -5.91 -23.04 12.89
N THR A 166 -6.08 -22.61 11.62
CA THR A 166 -5.10 -21.76 10.94
C THR A 166 -5.08 -20.39 11.59
N ARG A 167 -3.89 -19.85 11.83
CA ARG A 167 -3.71 -18.48 12.30
C ARG A 167 -3.46 -17.55 11.11
N THR A 168 -4.23 -16.47 10.97
CA THR A 168 -4.01 -15.45 9.94
C THR A 168 -3.17 -14.29 10.46
N LEU A 169 -2.13 -13.95 9.72
CA LEU A 169 -1.16 -12.90 10.01
C LEU A 169 -1.30 -11.82 8.93
N GLY A 170 -2.05 -10.76 9.24
CA GLY A 170 -2.21 -9.61 8.35
C GLY A 170 -1.07 -8.62 8.56
N PHE A 171 -0.14 -8.54 7.62
CA PHE A 171 1.04 -7.68 7.71
C PHE A 171 0.82 -6.38 6.94
N GLN A 172 0.83 -5.28 7.67
CA GLN A 172 0.83 -3.94 7.09
C GLN A 172 2.21 -3.64 6.51
N HIS A 173 2.30 -3.51 5.18
CA HIS A 173 3.56 -3.34 4.46
C HIS A 173 3.76 -1.94 3.89
N THR A 174 2.72 -1.11 3.88
CA THR A 174 2.74 0.29 3.47
C THR A 174 2.72 1.21 4.69
N VAL A 175 2.66 2.50 4.49
CA VAL A 175 2.39 3.46 5.56
C VAL A 175 0.88 3.57 5.81
N VAL A 176 0.51 3.99 7.01
CA VAL A 176 -0.87 4.31 7.38
C VAL A 176 -0.89 5.75 7.83
N GLU A 177 -1.68 6.57 7.17
CA GLU A 177 -1.95 7.96 7.50
C GLU A 177 -3.35 8.09 8.12
N ARG A 178 -3.59 9.17 8.88
CA ARG A 178 -4.90 9.41 9.51
C ARG A 178 -6.05 9.49 8.50
N ASN A 179 -5.79 9.94 7.30
CA ASN A 179 -6.76 9.99 6.21
C ASN A 179 -6.92 8.65 5.47
N HIS A 180 -6.22 7.60 5.89
CA HIS A 180 -6.34 6.26 5.33
C HIS A 180 -7.48 5.49 5.98
N TYR A 181 -8.71 5.92 5.75
CA TYR A 181 -9.93 5.50 6.45
C TYR A 181 -10.19 3.99 6.46
N LYS A 182 -9.56 3.22 5.59
CA LYS A 182 -9.67 1.76 5.58
C LYS A 182 -9.23 1.09 6.88
N TYR A 183 -8.35 1.74 7.65
CA TYR A 183 -7.86 1.23 8.93
C TYR A 183 -8.62 1.78 10.13
N PHE A 184 -9.41 2.85 9.95
CA PHE A 184 -10.04 3.60 11.04
C PHE A 184 -11.51 3.18 11.19
N TYR A 185 -11.73 2.06 11.84
CA TYR A 185 -13.05 1.58 12.21
C TYR A 185 -13.46 2.09 13.59
N HIS A 186 -14.75 1.99 13.90
CA HIS A 186 -15.19 2.17 15.26
C HIS A 186 -14.62 1.06 16.16
N ARG A 187 -14.25 1.40 17.39
CA ARG A 187 -13.62 0.46 18.32
C ARG A 187 -14.43 -0.82 18.56
N ASP A 188 -15.77 -0.74 18.55
CA ASP A 188 -16.63 -1.90 18.74
C ASP A 188 -16.60 -2.85 17.53
N ASP A 189 -16.29 -2.34 16.31
CA ASP A 189 -16.16 -3.15 15.10
C ASP A 189 -14.84 -3.92 15.07
N VAL A 190 -13.77 -3.37 15.66
CA VAL A 190 -12.44 -4.02 15.70
C VAL A 190 -12.25 -4.91 16.93
N ARG A 191 -13.15 -4.81 17.91
CA ARG A 191 -13.14 -5.67 19.10
C ARG A 191 -13.61 -7.06 18.73
N GLN A 192 -12.70 -8.03 18.80
CA GLN A 192 -13.02 -9.44 18.53
C GLN A 192 -13.62 -10.09 19.79
N CYS A 193 -14.87 -10.49 19.72
CA CYS A 193 -15.62 -11.13 20.81
C CYS A 193 -15.96 -12.61 20.49
N ASN A 194 -15.38 -13.17 19.42
CA ASN A 194 -15.64 -14.52 18.89
C ASN A 194 -17.11 -14.74 18.49
N LYS A 195 -17.79 -13.67 18.06
CA LYS A 195 -19.15 -13.74 17.55
C LYS A 195 -19.15 -13.95 16.04
N PRO A 196 -20.18 -14.61 15.48
CA PRO A 196 -20.34 -14.72 14.02
C PRO A 196 -20.48 -13.38 13.30
N THR A 197 -20.91 -12.34 14.02
CA THR A 197 -21.10 -10.98 13.52
C THR A 197 -19.83 -10.12 13.60
N ASP A 198 -18.76 -10.61 14.23
CA ASP A 198 -17.51 -9.87 14.32
C ASP A 198 -16.92 -9.66 12.92
N MET A 199 -16.36 -8.47 12.71
CA MET A 199 -15.65 -8.17 11.48
C MET A 199 -14.55 -9.22 11.24
N PRO A 200 -14.44 -9.79 10.03
CA PRO A 200 -13.44 -10.81 9.72
C PRO A 200 -12.04 -10.19 9.57
N LEU A 201 -11.43 -9.84 10.70
CA LEU A 201 -10.07 -9.35 10.81
C LEU A 201 -9.06 -10.51 10.91
N PRO A 202 -7.76 -10.28 10.65
CA PRO A 202 -6.72 -11.27 10.87
C PRO A 202 -6.63 -11.64 12.37
N ASP A 203 -6.13 -12.83 12.69
CA ASP A 203 -5.89 -13.22 14.09
C ASP A 203 -4.76 -12.36 14.73
N LEU A 204 -3.80 -11.89 13.90
CA LEU A 204 -2.84 -10.87 14.28
C LEU A 204 -2.75 -9.80 13.18
N LEU A 205 -2.96 -8.55 13.55
CA LEU A 205 -2.65 -7.37 12.73
C LEU A 205 -1.23 -6.91 13.06
N ILE A 206 -0.32 -7.01 12.11
CA ILE A 206 1.10 -6.75 12.32
C ILE A 206 1.48 -5.41 11.70
N SER A 207 1.80 -4.43 12.54
CA SER A 207 2.31 -3.13 12.11
C SER A 207 3.80 -3.17 11.83
N ASN A 208 4.27 -2.36 10.88
CA ASN A 208 5.65 -2.33 10.40
C ASN A 208 6.58 -1.37 11.17
N GLY A 209 6.11 -0.77 12.27
CA GLY A 209 6.91 0.16 13.05
C GLY A 209 6.16 0.79 14.20
N ARG A 210 6.86 1.58 15.00
CA ARG A 210 6.32 2.19 16.22
C ARG A 210 5.23 3.21 15.92
N PHE A 211 5.43 4.04 14.89
CA PHE A 211 4.47 5.09 14.54
C PHE A 211 3.13 4.48 14.13
N THR A 212 3.11 3.58 13.14
CA THR A 212 1.88 2.91 12.71
C THR A 212 1.24 2.09 13.84
N HIS A 213 2.07 1.45 14.69
CA HIS A 213 1.56 0.73 15.85
C HIS A 213 0.81 1.66 16.82
N SER A 214 1.40 2.82 17.15
CA SER A 214 0.77 3.82 18.01
C SER A 214 -0.54 4.32 17.42
N LEU A 215 -0.54 4.66 16.14
CA LEU A 215 -1.72 5.16 15.43
C LEU A 215 -2.87 4.13 15.40
N LEU A 216 -2.57 2.86 15.12
CA LEU A 216 -3.58 1.80 15.13
C LEU A 216 -4.03 1.43 16.55
N ASN A 217 -3.18 1.62 17.55
CA ASN A 217 -3.53 1.40 18.95
C ASN A 217 -4.57 2.41 19.47
N GLU A 218 -4.62 3.62 18.90
CA GLU A 218 -5.68 4.59 19.20
C GLU A 218 -7.08 4.04 18.89
N ILE A 219 -7.18 3.15 17.91
CA ILE A 219 -8.44 2.50 17.49
C ILE A 219 -8.78 1.29 18.36
N GLN A 220 -7.82 0.83 19.17
CA GLN A 220 -7.98 -0.31 20.10
C GLN A 220 -8.21 -1.66 19.39
N TYR A 221 -7.49 -1.92 18.31
CA TYR A 221 -7.43 -3.27 17.74
C TYR A 221 -6.97 -4.28 18.80
N SER A 222 -7.79 -5.29 19.08
CA SER A 222 -7.52 -6.29 20.15
C SER A 222 -6.36 -7.24 19.80
N ASN A 223 -6.01 -7.35 18.53
CA ASN A 223 -5.04 -8.29 17.96
C ASN A 223 -3.83 -7.60 17.31
N LEU A 224 -3.57 -6.34 17.69
CA LEU A 224 -2.46 -5.56 17.14
C LEU A 224 -1.11 -6.00 17.74
N CYS A 225 -0.12 -6.16 16.89
CA CYS A 225 1.27 -6.37 17.32
C CYS A 225 2.24 -5.71 16.33
N GLN A 226 3.49 -5.54 16.75
CA GLN A 226 4.54 -4.92 15.94
C GLN A 226 5.52 -5.96 15.42
N ALA A 227 6.06 -5.73 14.20
CA ALA A 227 7.23 -6.41 13.67
C ALA A 227 8.14 -5.46 12.89
N GLU A 228 9.20 -5.99 12.31
CA GLU A 228 10.14 -5.25 11.48
C GLU A 228 9.50 -4.88 10.15
N ALA A 229 9.86 -3.68 9.64
CA ALA A 229 9.41 -3.13 8.37
C ALA A 229 10.17 -3.77 7.20
N VAL A 230 9.84 -5.01 6.87
CA VAL A 230 10.62 -5.83 5.91
C VAL A 230 10.80 -5.20 4.54
N ARG A 231 9.83 -4.43 4.06
CA ARG A 231 9.92 -3.71 2.80
C ARG A 231 10.95 -2.58 2.85
N GLN A 232 11.13 -1.96 4.01
CA GLN A 232 12.00 -0.81 4.24
C GLN A 232 13.36 -1.19 4.85
N LEU A 233 13.66 -2.47 5.07
CA LEU A 233 14.92 -2.92 5.67
C LEU A 233 16.18 -2.44 4.92
N TYR A 234 16.07 -2.19 3.61
CA TYR A 234 17.19 -1.64 2.83
C TYR A 234 17.64 -0.27 3.36
N LEU A 235 16.74 0.50 3.99
CA LEU A 235 17.05 1.80 4.57
C LEU A 235 18.04 1.69 5.73
N SER A 236 18.11 0.56 6.44
CA SER A 236 19.10 0.38 7.51
C SER A 236 20.52 0.54 6.99
N ASN A 237 20.82 0.08 5.75
CA ASN A 237 22.11 0.28 5.12
C ASN A 237 22.42 1.76 4.83
N ILE A 238 21.39 2.55 4.56
CA ILE A 238 21.51 3.97 4.25
C ILE A 238 21.74 4.76 5.55
N LEU A 239 20.98 4.40 6.61
CA LEU A 239 21.08 5.08 7.90
C LEU A 239 22.44 4.88 8.59
N ASP A 240 23.13 3.78 8.29
CA ASP A 240 24.44 3.46 8.86
C ASP A 240 25.62 4.04 8.05
N LYS A 241 25.35 4.60 6.86
CA LYS A 241 26.40 5.23 6.02
C LYS A 241 26.59 6.69 6.40
N GLU A 242 27.85 7.14 6.36
CA GLU A 242 28.14 8.56 6.21
C GLU A 242 27.69 9.01 4.81
N TYR A 243 26.96 10.10 4.76
CA TYR A 243 26.40 10.57 3.50
C TYR A 243 27.45 11.32 2.68
N VAL A 244 27.78 10.80 1.48
CA VAL A 244 28.63 11.49 0.52
C VAL A 244 27.76 11.91 -0.66
N LYS A 245 27.73 13.21 -0.94
CA LYS A 245 27.00 13.77 -2.08
C LYS A 245 27.55 13.22 -3.38
N SER A 246 26.74 12.46 -4.15
CA SER A 246 27.17 11.78 -5.38
C SER A 246 27.10 12.67 -6.63
N SER A 247 26.42 13.81 -6.59
CA SER A 247 26.18 14.68 -7.74
C SER A 247 26.81 16.06 -7.58
N SER A 248 27.54 16.51 -8.60
CA SER A 248 28.06 17.89 -8.67
C SER A 248 26.98 18.93 -8.95
N ARG A 249 25.82 18.51 -9.49
CA ARG A 249 24.67 19.34 -9.80
C ARG A 249 23.46 18.88 -8.99
N PRO A 250 22.77 19.78 -8.26
CA PRO A 250 21.58 19.43 -7.49
C PRO A 250 20.47 18.87 -8.36
N ILE A 251 19.65 17.97 -7.79
CA ILE A 251 18.56 17.30 -8.50
C ILE A 251 17.27 17.48 -7.69
N LEU A 252 16.24 18.02 -8.36
CA LEU A 252 14.86 17.99 -7.89
C LEU A 252 14.20 16.73 -8.44
N LEU A 253 13.86 15.77 -7.58
CA LEU A 253 13.14 14.58 -7.95
C LEU A 253 11.64 14.77 -7.76
N VAL A 254 10.88 14.72 -8.84
CA VAL A 254 9.42 14.83 -8.86
C VAL A 254 8.84 13.43 -8.96
N VAL A 255 8.05 13.03 -7.96
CA VAL A 255 7.53 11.66 -7.87
C VAL A 255 6.02 11.65 -8.08
N GLY A 256 5.60 11.08 -9.21
CA GLY A 256 4.19 10.85 -9.52
C GLY A 256 3.54 9.79 -8.62
N VAL A 257 2.25 9.84 -8.51
CA VAL A 257 1.43 8.96 -7.68
C VAL A 257 0.45 8.13 -8.52
N LEU A 258 -0.32 7.25 -7.89
CA LEU A 258 -1.32 6.42 -8.57
C LEU A 258 -2.39 7.27 -9.28
N GLY A 259 -2.78 8.40 -8.70
CA GLY A 259 -3.77 9.32 -9.26
C GLY A 259 -3.20 10.09 -10.46
N GLN A 260 -3.75 9.85 -11.66
CA GLN A 260 -3.31 10.56 -12.87
C GLN A 260 -3.51 12.07 -12.73
N HIS A 261 -4.67 12.51 -12.27
CA HIS A 261 -4.99 13.93 -12.08
C HIS A 261 -4.02 14.63 -11.12
N GLU A 262 -3.69 13.99 -10.01
CA GLU A 262 -2.73 14.51 -9.03
C GLU A 262 -1.32 14.59 -9.63
N THR A 263 -0.91 13.59 -10.42
CA THR A 263 0.36 13.60 -11.16
C THR A 263 0.40 14.70 -12.22
N MET A 264 -0.71 14.93 -12.95
CA MET A 264 -0.82 16.04 -13.91
C MET A 264 -0.68 17.41 -13.23
N SER A 265 -1.33 17.59 -12.09
CA SER A 265 -1.23 18.82 -11.29
C SER A 265 0.20 19.07 -10.81
N LEU A 266 0.88 18.02 -10.36
CA LEU A 266 2.28 18.06 -9.95
C LEU A 266 3.19 18.51 -11.09
N ILE A 267 3.09 17.89 -12.27
CA ILE A 267 3.90 18.23 -13.46
C ILE A 267 3.59 19.65 -13.94
N SER A 268 2.32 20.04 -13.98
CA SER A 268 1.90 21.38 -14.38
C SER A 268 2.50 22.45 -13.47
N MET A 269 2.55 22.21 -12.15
CA MET A 269 3.15 23.14 -11.19
C MET A 269 4.66 23.29 -11.43
N VAL A 270 5.37 22.18 -11.65
CA VAL A 270 6.80 22.19 -11.97
C VAL A 270 7.07 22.96 -13.28
N TYR A 271 6.29 22.67 -14.34
CA TYR A 271 6.45 23.34 -15.64
C TYR A 271 6.23 24.85 -15.56
N ARG A 272 5.24 25.30 -14.80
CA ARG A 272 4.97 26.73 -14.61
C ARG A 272 6.06 27.42 -13.80
N ALA A 273 6.63 26.74 -12.79
CA ALA A 273 7.67 27.29 -11.96
C ALA A 273 9.03 27.36 -12.67
N PHE A 274 9.34 26.35 -13.49
CA PHE A 274 10.66 26.15 -14.09
C PHE A 274 10.56 25.75 -15.59
N PRO A 275 10.02 26.61 -16.45
CA PRO A 275 9.77 26.28 -17.86
C PRO A 275 11.06 26.19 -18.70
N VAL A 276 12.17 26.69 -18.20
CA VAL A 276 13.46 26.75 -18.91
C VAL A 276 14.59 26.16 -18.06
N ALA A 277 15.79 26.07 -18.66
CA ALA A 277 17.01 25.59 -18.02
C ALA A 277 17.29 26.25 -16.66
N ASN A 278 17.62 25.42 -15.66
CA ASN A 278 17.90 25.84 -14.30
C ASN A 278 19.35 25.49 -13.91
N GLN A 279 19.78 25.99 -12.75
CA GLN A 279 21.07 25.60 -12.15
C GLN A 279 21.05 24.19 -11.52
N PHE A 280 19.92 23.49 -11.57
CA PHE A 280 19.71 22.14 -11.08
C PHE A 280 18.95 21.30 -12.12
N ASP A 281 19.01 19.98 -11.98
CA ASP A 281 18.31 19.07 -12.85
C ASP A 281 16.93 18.74 -12.28
N ILE A 282 15.92 18.50 -13.14
CA ILE A 282 14.58 18.10 -12.76
C ILE A 282 14.29 16.70 -13.32
N TRP A 283 14.16 15.74 -12.43
CA TRP A 283 13.89 14.36 -12.78
C TRP A 283 12.47 13.99 -12.42
N PHE A 284 11.76 13.32 -13.34
CA PHE A 284 10.41 12.83 -13.15
C PHE A 284 10.38 11.31 -13.05
N LYS A 285 9.87 10.79 -11.93
CA LYS A 285 9.64 9.38 -11.70
C LYS A 285 8.16 9.10 -11.69
N GLY A 286 7.66 8.33 -12.68
CA GLY A 286 6.26 7.89 -12.75
C GLY A 286 5.94 6.81 -11.74
N TYR A 287 4.65 6.72 -11.40
CA TYR A 287 4.13 5.54 -10.71
C TYR A 287 4.03 4.36 -11.71
N PRO A 288 4.28 3.11 -11.30
CA PRO A 288 4.33 1.98 -12.24
C PRO A 288 3.10 1.79 -13.15
N CYS A 289 1.91 2.16 -12.65
CA CYS A 289 0.66 2.06 -13.41
C CYS A 289 0.21 3.38 -14.04
N THR A 290 1.01 4.44 -13.97
CA THR A 290 0.68 5.78 -14.47
C THR A 290 1.84 6.26 -15.35
N PRO A 291 1.85 5.92 -16.66
CA PRO A 291 2.92 6.32 -17.57
C PRO A 291 3.03 7.84 -17.68
N LEU A 292 4.23 8.38 -17.54
CA LEU A 292 4.46 9.83 -17.63
C LEU A 292 4.31 10.34 -19.07
N GLU A 293 4.67 9.54 -20.05
CA GLU A 293 4.68 9.89 -21.46
C GLU A 293 3.31 10.40 -21.91
N SER A 294 2.23 9.70 -21.52
CA SER A 294 0.86 10.13 -21.83
C SER A 294 0.50 11.44 -21.12
N ILE A 295 0.94 11.61 -19.88
CA ILE A 295 0.64 12.82 -19.09
C ILE A 295 1.36 14.04 -19.69
N PHE A 296 2.62 13.91 -20.07
CA PHE A 296 3.36 14.98 -20.72
C PHE A 296 2.72 15.36 -22.06
N ALA A 297 2.28 14.37 -22.86
CA ALA A 297 1.56 14.62 -24.11
C ALA A 297 0.23 15.34 -23.88
N ASP A 298 -0.57 14.91 -22.89
CA ASP A 298 -1.85 15.54 -22.52
C ASP A 298 -1.67 16.99 -22.06
N LEU A 299 -0.54 17.32 -21.46
CA LEU A 299 -0.18 18.67 -21.03
C LEU A 299 0.46 19.52 -22.14
N GLY A 300 0.77 18.94 -23.31
CA GLY A 300 1.45 19.64 -24.40
C GLY A 300 2.89 20.02 -24.07
N ILE A 301 3.57 19.28 -23.18
CA ILE A 301 4.94 19.53 -22.75
C ILE A 301 5.89 18.60 -23.51
N ASP A 302 6.78 19.17 -24.32
CA ASP A 302 7.87 18.41 -24.94
C ASP A 302 9.05 18.26 -23.96
N VAL A 303 9.30 17.04 -23.53
CA VAL A 303 10.38 16.71 -22.61
C VAL A 303 11.76 16.96 -23.24
N ASN A 304 11.88 16.85 -24.60
CA ASN A 304 13.16 17.03 -25.30
C ASN A 304 13.55 18.50 -25.42
N GLU A 305 12.58 19.40 -25.40
CA GLU A 305 12.80 20.86 -25.44
C GLU A 305 13.00 21.46 -24.05
N SER A 306 12.75 20.67 -23.00
CA SER A 306 12.91 21.08 -21.61
C SER A 306 14.11 20.38 -20.98
N ASN A 307 14.64 20.95 -19.87
CA ASN A 307 15.70 20.29 -19.07
C ASN A 307 15.14 19.18 -18.17
N TYR A 308 14.07 18.54 -18.58
CA TYR A 308 13.41 17.50 -17.83
C TYR A 308 13.94 16.13 -18.23
N LYS A 309 14.04 15.24 -17.24
CA LYS A 309 14.46 13.88 -17.47
C LYS A 309 13.46 12.91 -16.88
N MET A 310 12.83 12.10 -17.71
CA MET A 310 12.09 10.94 -17.23
C MET A 310 13.06 9.85 -16.80
N VAL A 311 12.87 9.33 -15.58
CA VAL A 311 13.78 8.36 -14.96
C VAL A 311 13.01 7.09 -14.57
N HIS A 312 13.63 5.92 -14.84
CA HIS A 312 13.01 4.61 -14.62
C HIS A 312 13.75 3.77 -13.55
N SER A 313 14.89 4.25 -13.06
CA SER A 313 15.69 3.56 -12.05
C SER A 313 14.91 3.32 -10.75
N ASP A 314 15.39 2.40 -9.92
CA ASP A 314 14.81 2.16 -8.59
C ASP A 314 14.85 3.42 -7.74
N ILE A 315 13.81 3.60 -6.93
CA ILE A 315 13.62 4.83 -6.13
C ILE A 315 14.79 5.11 -5.20
N ALA A 316 15.41 4.08 -4.62
CA ALA A 316 16.56 4.23 -3.74
C ALA A 316 17.75 4.89 -4.44
N VAL A 317 18.03 4.50 -5.70
CA VAL A 317 19.10 5.09 -6.52
C VAL A 317 18.81 6.56 -6.83
N LEU A 318 17.55 6.88 -7.11
CA LEU A 318 17.12 8.24 -7.41
C LEU A 318 17.21 9.14 -6.17
N LEU A 319 16.81 8.63 -5.01
CA LEU A 319 16.88 9.35 -3.73
C LEU A 319 18.32 9.58 -3.28
N GLU A 320 19.22 8.65 -3.57
CA GLU A 320 20.66 8.83 -3.30
C GLU A 320 21.23 10.03 -4.08
N ALA A 321 20.77 10.25 -5.31
CA ALA A 321 21.20 11.37 -6.16
C ALA A 321 20.44 12.69 -5.87
N ALA A 322 19.17 12.63 -5.47
CA ALA A 322 18.31 13.79 -5.33
C ALA A 322 18.70 14.71 -4.17
N SER A 323 18.62 16.02 -4.35
CA SER A 323 18.79 17.04 -3.28
C SER A 323 17.46 17.37 -2.61
N ALA A 324 16.39 17.46 -3.41
CA ALA A 324 15.03 17.68 -2.93
C ALA A 324 14.06 16.75 -3.64
N VAL A 325 12.97 16.42 -2.98
CA VAL A 325 11.89 15.56 -3.50
C VAL A 325 10.57 16.29 -3.43
N PHE A 326 9.88 16.38 -4.56
CA PHE A 326 8.54 16.92 -4.67
C PHE A 326 7.55 15.77 -4.84
N VAL A 327 6.73 15.54 -3.81
CA VAL A 327 5.87 14.35 -3.75
C VAL A 327 4.60 14.62 -2.95
N PRO A 328 3.41 14.33 -3.50
CA PRO A 328 2.15 14.55 -2.76
C PRO A 328 1.90 13.41 -1.75
N SER A 329 1.29 12.33 -2.17
CA SER A 329 0.79 11.25 -1.30
C SER A 329 1.58 9.96 -1.54
N SER A 330 2.70 9.77 -0.85
CA SER A 330 3.55 8.59 -1.06
C SER A 330 4.47 8.25 0.12
N THR A 331 4.72 6.96 0.32
CA THR A 331 5.78 6.44 1.21
C THR A 331 7.16 6.99 0.86
N VAL A 332 7.38 7.38 -0.40
CA VAL A 332 8.64 7.97 -0.88
C VAL A 332 9.02 9.22 -0.08
N ALA A 333 8.06 9.96 0.48
CA ALA A 333 8.36 11.09 1.35
C ALA A 333 9.19 10.69 2.58
N LEU A 334 8.82 9.58 3.24
CA LEU A 334 9.60 9.03 4.37
C LEU A 334 10.95 8.47 3.94
N GLU A 335 10.97 7.78 2.79
CA GLU A 335 12.21 7.26 2.23
C GLU A 335 13.17 8.41 1.88
N ALA A 336 12.66 9.51 1.29
CA ALA A 336 13.43 10.72 0.99
C ALA A 336 14.09 11.33 2.24
N VAL A 337 13.36 11.35 3.36
CA VAL A 337 13.89 11.77 4.66
C VAL A 337 15.07 10.89 5.09
N ALA A 338 14.99 9.57 4.90
CA ALA A 338 16.09 8.65 5.23
C ALA A 338 17.36 8.93 4.42
N PHE A 339 17.21 9.41 3.18
CA PHE A 339 18.31 9.84 2.33
C PHE A 339 18.75 11.30 2.55
N GLY A 340 18.16 11.99 3.53
CA GLY A 340 18.48 13.39 3.82
C GLY A 340 18.01 14.38 2.74
N CYS A 341 17.05 14.01 1.90
CA CYS A 341 16.48 14.92 0.92
C CYS A 341 15.53 15.93 1.60
N SER A 342 15.52 17.17 1.12
CA SER A 342 14.47 18.11 1.47
C SER A 342 13.14 17.66 0.85
N VAL A 343 12.06 17.59 1.62
CA VAL A 343 10.76 17.13 1.13
C VAL A 343 9.80 18.30 0.97
N ILE A 344 9.22 18.41 -0.24
CA ILE A 344 8.21 19.41 -0.60
C ILE A 344 6.90 18.67 -0.90
N ILE A 345 5.82 19.06 -0.27
CA ILE A 345 4.51 18.42 -0.35
C ILE A 345 3.48 19.43 -0.87
N PRO A 346 2.85 19.21 -2.02
CA PRO A 346 1.79 20.08 -2.51
C PRO A 346 0.48 19.84 -1.78
N LEU A 347 -0.25 20.92 -1.52
CA LEU A 347 -1.64 20.90 -1.08
C LEU A 347 -2.53 21.28 -2.26
N PHE A 348 -3.07 20.28 -2.96
CA PHE A 348 -4.02 20.52 -4.04
C PHE A 348 -5.45 20.67 -3.48
N PRO A 349 -6.24 21.67 -3.93
CA PRO A 349 -7.56 21.97 -3.37
C PRO A 349 -8.53 20.79 -3.40
N ASP A 350 -8.46 19.98 -4.46
CA ASP A 350 -9.42 18.92 -4.74
C ASP A 350 -8.92 17.52 -4.36
N THR A 351 -7.81 17.44 -3.61
CA THR A 351 -7.24 16.16 -3.19
C THR A 351 -7.12 16.07 -1.68
N MET A 352 -7.35 14.87 -1.17
CA MET A 352 -7.10 14.58 0.25
C MET A 352 -5.60 14.38 0.46
N LEU A 353 -5.02 15.15 1.35
CA LEU A 353 -3.62 14.98 1.71
C LEU A 353 -3.42 13.66 2.46
N MET A 354 -2.69 12.74 1.83
CA MET A 354 -2.34 11.43 2.37
C MET A 354 -0.81 11.27 2.40
N ASN A 355 -0.11 12.21 3.06
CA ASN A 355 1.33 12.15 3.17
C ASN A 355 1.74 11.76 4.59
N PRO A 356 2.52 10.69 4.77
CA PRO A 356 2.86 10.14 6.08
C PRO A 356 3.69 11.08 6.96
N LEU A 357 4.41 12.05 6.39
CA LEU A 357 5.19 13.01 7.17
C LEU A 357 4.31 14.00 7.94
N VAL A 358 3.12 14.32 7.39
CA VAL A 358 2.20 15.29 8.01
C VAL A 358 1.67 14.76 9.34
N ASP A 359 1.39 13.47 9.42
CA ASP A 359 0.89 12.83 10.64
C ASP A 359 2.00 12.46 11.63
N ALA A 360 3.22 12.36 11.17
CA ALA A 360 4.33 11.75 11.91
C ALA A 360 5.11 12.72 12.81
N ALA A 361 4.62 13.93 13.07
CA ALA A 361 5.30 14.97 13.85
C ALA A 361 6.75 15.29 13.37
N TYR A 362 7.04 15.00 12.10
CA TYR A 362 8.28 15.40 11.45
C TYR A 362 8.07 16.81 10.87
N HIS A 363 8.83 17.80 11.31
CA HIS A 363 8.58 19.19 10.98
C HIS A 363 9.52 19.77 9.92
N ASP A 364 10.42 18.96 9.37
CA ASP A 364 11.40 19.43 8.39
C ASP A 364 10.99 19.09 6.94
N TYR A 365 9.72 19.37 6.61
CA TYR A 365 9.17 19.37 5.27
C TYR A 365 8.48 20.69 4.95
N SER A 366 8.14 20.92 3.70
CA SER A 366 7.45 22.14 3.27
C SER A 366 6.11 21.80 2.65
N LEU A 367 5.05 22.40 3.16
CA LEU A 367 3.74 22.41 2.51
C LEU A 367 3.68 23.62 1.59
N ILE A 368 3.23 23.42 0.36
CA ILE A 368 3.08 24.47 -0.64
C ILE A 368 1.66 24.46 -1.23
N THR A 369 1.13 25.66 -1.50
CA THR A 369 -0.24 25.84 -2.02
C THR A 369 -0.29 26.49 -3.39
N SER A 370 0.82 27.07 -3.85
CA SER A 370 0.91 27.78 -5.12
C SER A 370 2.21 27.48 -5.87
N THR A 371 2.22 27.84 -7.16
CA THR A 371 3.41 27.72 -8.01
C THR A 371 4.54 28.64 -7.52
N ASP A 372 4.19 29.85 -7.04
CA ASP A 372 5.19 30.80 -6.53
C ASP A 372 5.81 30.32 -5.23
N ASP A 373 5.00 29.78 -4.29
CA ASP A 373 5.52 29.11 -3.08
C ASP A 373 6.44 27.95 -3.43
N PHE A 374 6.05 27.13 -4.41
CA PHE A 374 6.86 26.02 -4.87
C PHE A 374 8.21 26.47 -5.39
N LYS A 375 8.21 27.49 -6.28
CA LYS A 375 9.44 28.04 -6.84
C LYS A 375 10.37 28.58 -5.76
N ALA A 376 9.87 29.45 -4.90
CA ALA A 376 10.63 30.02 -3.79
C ALA A 376 11.19 28.95 -2.86
N ARG A 377 10.41 27.90 -2.58
CA ARG A 377 10.84 26.82 -1.70
C ARG A 377 11.89 25.92 -2.32
N VAL A 378 11.77 25.59 -3.61
CA VAL A 378 12.82 24.83 -4.32
C VAL A 378 14.13 25.60 -4.30
N GLU A 379 14.11 26.89 -4.63
CA GLU A 379 15.31 27.75 -4.64
C GLU A 379 15.96 27.84 -3.24
N ASP A 380 15.16 27.84 -2.17
CA ASP A 380 15.67 27.85 -0.80
C ASP A 380 16.33 26.54 -0.38
N VAL A 381 15.83 25.38 -0.82
CA VAL A 381 16.26 24.06 -0.30
C VAL A 381 17.21 23.29 -1.21
N ILE A 382 17.20 23.56 -2.52
CA ILE A 382 17.88 22.71 -3.50
C ILE A 382 19.40 22.70 -3.34
N PHE A 383 19.97 23.79 -2.82
CA PHE A 383 21.41 23.97 -2.59
C PHE A 383 21.81 23.79 -1.12
N LYS A 384 20.87 23.44 -0.22
CA LYS A 384 21.19 23.23 1.21
C LYS A 384 22.15 22.05 1.38
N ASN A 385 23.06 22.19 2.35
CA ASN A 385 23.94 21.11 2.72
C ASN A 385 23.14 19.95 3.33
N ARG A 386 23.26 18.76 2.74
CA ARG A 386 22.53 17.57 3.17
C ARG A 386 23.03 16.98 4.50
N ASP A 387 24.27 17.23 4.87
CA ASP A 387 24.86 16.65 6.07
C ASP A 387 24.16 17.15 7.36
N ALA A 388 23.78 18.44 7.38
CA ALA A 388 23.06 19.03 8.51
C ALA A 388 21.62 18.47 8.72
N VAL A 389 20.99 18.03 7.64
CA VAL A 389 19.61 17.44 7.67
C VAL A 389 19.68 15.97 8.05
N CYS A 390 20.77 15.29 7.73
CA CYS A 390 20.89 13.84 7.76
C CYS A 390 20.73 13.22 9.17
N GLU A 391 21.32 13.77 10.23
CA GLU A 391 21.26 13.15 11.58
C GLU A 391 19.85 13.14 12.19
N LYS A 392 19.16 14.27 12.14
CA LYS A 392 17.75 14.35 12.61
C LYS A 392 16.84 13.44 11.81
N SER A 393 17.06 13.39 10.51
CA SER A 393 16.32 12.53 9.57
C SER A 393 16.53 11.04 9.88
N LYS A 394 17.77 10.64 10.14
CA LYS A 394 18.11 9.26 10.52
C LYS A 394 17.42 8.84 11.81
N GLU A 395 17.46 9.70 12.83
CA GLU A 395 16.80 9.43 14.11
C GLU A 395 15.29 9.29 13.93
N PHE A 396 14.67 10.21 13.18
CA PHE A 396 13.24 10.14 12.90
C PHE A 396 12.86 8.81 12.22
N VAL A 397 13.57 8.42 11.16
CA VAL A 397 13.26 7.18 10.40
C VAL A 397 13.46 5.93 11.28
N LYS A 398 14.50 5.87 12.12
CA LYS A 398 14.73 4.79 13.10
C LYS A 398 13.62 4.71 14.16
N ASN A 399 13.00 5.83 14.48
CA ASN A 399 11.84 5.88 15.38
C ASN A 399 10.52 5.55 14.68
N TYR A 400 10.41 5.83 13.38
CA TYR A 400 9.21 5.54 12.60
C TYR A 400 9.07 4.04 12.31
N TRP A 401 10.10 3.41 11.74
CA TRP A 401 10.13 2.01 11.37
C TRP A 401 11.06 1.18 12.26
N ASN A 402 10.70 -0.08 12.44
CA ASN A 402 11.63 -1.04 13.00
C ASN A 402 12.43 -1.67 11.85
N LEU A 403 13.74 -1.37 11.79
CA LEU A 403 14.63 -1.73 10.68
C LEU A 403 15.68 -2.80 11.08
N ASP A 404 15.41 -3.62 12.09
CA ASP A 404 16.32 -4.69 12.51
C ASP A 404 16.35 -5.83 11.48
N LYS A 405 17.48 -5.99 10.79
CA LYS A 405 17.67 -7.02 9.74
C LYS A 405 17.66 -8.45 10.27
N THR A 406 17.88 -8.67 11.57
CA THR A 406 17.87 -10.00 12.17
C THR A 406 16.45 -10.55 12.35
N LEU A 407 15.44 -9.68 12.19
CA LEU A 407 14.02 -10.01 12.27
C LEU A 407 13.60 -10.69 13.58
N PRO A 408 14.00 -10.21 14.77
CA PRO A 408 13.70 -10.90 16.02
C PRO A 408 12.19 -10.94 16.34
N LEU A 409 11.45 -9.90 15.99
CA LEU A 409 10.00 -9.86 16.23
C LEU A 409 9.26 -10.79 15.26
N TRP A 410 9.66 -10.84 13.98
CA TRP A 410 9.13 -11.81 13.03
C TRP A 410 9.46 -13.25 13.45
N THR A 411 10.69 -13.54 13.81
CA THR A 411 11.13 -14.87 14.27
C THR A 411 10.27 -15.34 15.44
N ARG A 412 10.02 -14.49 16.44
CA ARG A 412 9.17 -14.81 17.58
C ARG A 412 7.72 -15.11 17.18
N LYS A 413 7.19 -14.42 16.15
CA LYS A 413 5.82 -14.65 15.66
C LYS A 413 5.70 -15.94 14.86
N LEU A 414 6.71 -16.24 14.03
CA LEU A 414 6.74 -17.43 13.18
C LEU A 414 7.00 -18.73 13.98
N LEU A 415 7.70 -18.65 15.11
CA LEU A 415 7.99 -19.80 15.98
C LEU A 415 6.95 -20.04 17.08
N LYS A 416 5.99 -19.13 17.27
CA LYS A 416 4.87 -19.36 18.19
C LYS A 416 3.87 -20.29 17.51
N ASN A 417 4.04 -21.59 17.76
CA ASN A 417 3.02 -22.61 17.53
C ASN A 417 2.08 -22.68 18.74
#